data_37202aa3314640d6899772b6000dd8a6
#
_entry.id   37202aa3314640d6899772b6000dd8a6
#
_cell.length_a   1.000
_cell.length_b   1.000
_cell.length_c   1.000
_cell.angle_alpha   90.00
_cell.angle_beta   90.00
_cell.angle_gamma   90.00
#
_symmetry.space_group_name_H-M   'P 1'
#
loop_
_entity.id
_entity.type
_entity.pdbx_description
1 polymer ?
#
loop_
_entity_poly.entity_id
_entity_poly.type
_entity_poly.pdbx_seq_one_letter_code
_entity_poly.pdbx_strand_id
1 'polypeptide(L)'
;MAFIGQEKPFVISVNFLDPKYRMNACFVSNHKRMDVIGQELQRFPDIHTILTSNIPDTGREDCLYVDYDRYTNADEMISDNAGLMLLKLLAYCGAAEIYLAGFDGFHHKHNGNYYRRELNLKVNEEEILEKQIRIRKQLAELSKAIHIHFLTPSVYE
;
A
#
# COMPACT_ATOMS: atom_id res chain seq x y z
N MET A 1 -19.66 -8.40 7.58
CA MET A 1 -18.23 -8.69 7.76
C MET A 1 -17.93 -8.65 9.26
N ALA A 2 -17.77 -9.79 9.91
CA ALA A 2 -17.48 -9.84 11.35
C ALA A 2 -15.96 -9.86 11.52
N PHE A 3 -15.38 -8.78 12.00
CA PHE A 3 -14.03 -8.84 12.53
C PHE A 3 -14.07 -9.63 13.83
N ILE A 4 -13.45 -10.79 13.81
CA ILE A 4 -13.36 -11.69 14.95
C ILE A 4 -12.29 -11.12 15.88
N GLY A 5 -12.70 -10.32 16.85
CA GLY A 5 -11.85 -9.78 17.91
C GLY A 5 -12.45 -8.51 18.50
N GLN A 6 -12.38 -8.35 19.80
CA GLN A 6 -12.85 -7.15 20.51
C GLN A 6 -11.95 -5.93 20.29
N GLU A 7 -10.77 -6.09 19.69
CA GLU A 7 -9.84 -5.01 19.39
C GLU A 7 -10.15 -4.40 18.01
N LYS A 8 -10.18 -3.06 17.98
CA LYS A 8 -10.37 -2.34 16.72
C LYS A 8 -9.11 -2.53 15.86
N PRO A 9 -9.25 -2.92 14.59
CA PRO A 9 -8.10 -3.07 13.72
C PRO A 9 -7.36 -1.75 13.55
N PHE A 10 -6.03 -1.81 13.48
CA PHE A 10 -5.22 -0.68 13.06
C PHE A 10 -5.22 -0.61 11.54
N VAL A 11 -5.81 0.45 10.97
CA VAL A 11 -6.02 0.59 9.54
C VAL A 11 -4.97 1.51 8.94
N ILE A 12 -4.22 0.99 7.97
CA ILE A 12 -3.23 1.76 7.21
C ILE A 12 -3.69 1.83 5.75
N SER A 13 -3.84 3.04 5.23
CA SER A 13 -4.05 3.24 3.80
C SER A 13 -2.73 3.32 3.05
N VAL A 14 -2.74 2.97 1.78
CA VAL A 14 -1.56 3.04 0.90
C VAL A 14 -1.84 4.03 -0.22
N ASN A 15 -1.13 5.15 -0.23
CA ASN A 15 -1.27 6.21 -1.24
C ASN A 15 -2.72 6.72 -1.42
N PHE A 16 -3.53 6.69 -0.34
CA PHE A 16 -4.96 6.95 -0.43
C PHE A 16 -5.50 7.54 0.88
N LEU A 17 -6.36 8.55 0.76
CA LEU A 17 -7.14 9.12 1.87
C LEU A 17 -8.56 9.40 1.39
N ASP A 18 -9.56 8.98 2.18
CA ASP A 18 -10.96 9.30 1.96
C ASP A 18 -11.66 9.49 3.31
N PRO A 19 -12.35 10.61 3.55
CA PRO A 19 -13.04 10.89 4.82
C PRO A 19 -14.16 9.89 5.17
N LYS A 20 -14.60 9.10 4.20
CA LYS A 20 -15.60 8.05 4.44
C LYS A 20 -15.04 6.86 5.23
N TYR A 21 -13.72 6.70 5.26
CA TYR A 21 -13.08 5.58 5.91
C TYR A 21 -12.26 6.04 7.11
N ARG A 22 -12.41 5.35 8.22
CA ARG A 22 -11.56 5.58 9.39
C ARG A 22 -10.22 4.90 9.16
N MET A 23 -9.16 5.68 9.15
CA MET A 23 -7.78 5.23 9.00
C MET A 23 -6.95 5.71 10.20
N ASN A 24 -5.99 4.92 10.61
CA ASN A 24 -5.05 5.27 11.69
C ASN A 24 -3.76 5.84 11.11
N ALA A 25 -3.33 5.33 9.96
CA ALA A 25 -2.12 5.79 9.28
C ALA A 25 -2.30 5.81 7.76
N CYS A 26 -1.44 6.58 7.08
CA CYS A 26 -1.27 6.58 5.64
C CYS A 26 0.19 6.31 5.30
N PHE A 27 0.44 5.28 4.50
CA PHE A 27 1.76 4.96 3.96
C PHE A 27 1.91 5.52 2.55
N VAL A 28 3.00 6.26 2.30
CA VAL A 28 3.31 6.84 0.99
C VAL A 28 4.79 6.56 0.65
N SER A 29 5.02 5.94 -0.50
CA SER A 29 6.37 5.60 -0.99
C SER A 29 6.77 6.30 -2.28
N ASN A 30 5.90 7.14 -2.83
CA ASN A 30 6.13 7.78 -4.12
C ASN A 30 5.88 9.29 -4.03
N HIS A 31 6.87 10.08 -4.47
CA HIS A 31 6.83 11.54 -4.46
C HIS A 31 5.58 12.10 -5.17
N LYS A 32 5.27 11.58 -6.38
CA LYS A 32 4.07 12.02 -7.12
C LYS A 32 2.76 11.75 -6.38
N ARG A 33 2.73 10.69 -5.56
CA ARG A 33 1.57 10.41 -4.71
C ARG A 33 1.50 11.39 -3.55
N MET A 34 2.65 11.76 -2.99
CA MET A 34 2.72 12.77 -1.93
C MET A 34 2.20 14.12 -2.40
N ASP A 35 2.50 14.55 -3.63
CA ASP A 35 1.97 15.79 -4.20
C ASP A 35 0.43 15.82 -4.24
N VAL A 36 -0.19 14.66 -4.52
CA VAL A 36 -1.65 14.52 -4.57
C VAL A 36 -2.26 14.43 -3.16
N ILE A 37 -1.63 13.68 -2.27
CA ILE A 37 -2.16 13.37 -0.92
C ILE A 37 -1.85 14.49 0.06
N GLY A 38 -0.77 15.25 -0.14
CA GLY A 38 -0.30 16.26 0.81
C GLY A 38 -1.34 17.31 1.18
N GLN A 39 -2.16 17.74 0.22
CA GLN A 39 -3.28 18.66 0.49
C GLN A 39 -4.42 17.97 1.26
N GLU A 40 -4.63 16.69 1.03
CA GLU A 40 -5.65 15.91 1.73
C GLU A 40 -5.23 15.62 3.16
N LEU A 41 -3.94 15.35 3.42
CA LEU A 41 -3.41 15.13 4.77
C LEU A 41 -3.71 16.27 5.73
N GLN A 42 -3.81 17.51 5.24
CA GLN A 42 -4.21 18.66 6.06
C GLN A 42 -5.63 18.54 6.64
N ARG A 43 -6.48 17.73 6.02
CA ARG A 43 -7.85 17.47 6.48
C ARG A 43 -7.94 16.34 7.51
N PHE A 44 -6.82 15.66 7.74
CA PHE A 44 -6.72 14.51 8.65
C PHE A 44 -5.60 14.76 9.68
N PRO A 45 -5.79 15.70 10.62
CA PRO A 45 -4.74 16.09 11.57
C PRO A 45 -4.30 14.95 12.48
N ASP A 46 -5.19 13.98 12.75
CA ASP A 46 -4.94 12.87 13.67
C ASP A 46 -4.39 11.61 12.98
N ILE A 47 -4.15 11.65 11.66
CA ILE A 47 -3.64 10.47 10.94
C ILE A 47 -2.12 10.45 10.98
N HIS A 48 -1.54 9.33 11.40
CA HIS A 48 -0.10 9.13 11.32
C HIS A 48 0.33 8.98 9.86
N THR A 49 1.42 9.63 9.48
CA THR A 49 1.96 9.54 8.13
C THR A 49 3.27 8.76 8.14
N ILE A 50 3.34 7.70 7.33
CA ILE A 50 4.54 6.89 7.16
C ILE A 50 5.07 7.15 5.75
N LEU A 51 6.23 7.79 5.65
CA LEU A 51 6.86 8.17 4.40
C LEU A 51 8.16 7.39 4.20
N THR A 52 8.47 7.07 2.97
CA THR A 52 9.79 6.53 2.63
C THR A 52 10.81 7.65 2.45
N SER A 53 12.08 7.37 2.73
CA SER A 53 13.18 8.36 2.76
C SER A 53 13.48 9.05 1.42
N ASN A 54 12.95 8.54 0.31
CA ASN A 54 13.01 9.20 -1.00
C ASN A 54 12.01 10.36 -1.16
N ILE A 55 11.10 10.55 -0.18
CA ILE A 55 10.16 11.66 -0.15
C ILE A 55 10.81 12.79 0.67
N PRO A 56 10.89 14.03 0.14
CA PRO A 56 11.42 15.17 0.88
C PRO A 56 10.68 15.41 2.18
N ASP A 57 11.38 16.02 3.14
CA ASP A 57 10.76 16.43 4.40
C ASP A 57 9.55 17.34 4.13
N THR A 58 8.43 16.93 4.69
CA THR A 58 7.15 17.64 4.55
C THR A 58 6.95 18.72 5.61
N GLY A 59 7.84 18.83 6.59
CA GLY A 59 7.72 19.72 7.74
C GLY A 59 6.61 19.33 8.73
N ARG A 60 6.03 18.14 8.60
CA ARG A 60 5.02 17.61 9.53
C ARG A 60 5.70 16.88 10.67
N GLU A 61 5.41 17.24 11.91
CA GLU A 61 5.99 16.60 13.10
C GLU A 61 5.52 15.15 13.31
N ASP A 62 4.36 14.78 12.76
CA ASP A 62 3.72 13.48 12.89
C ASP A 62 4.10 12.47 11.80
N CYS A 63 5.15 12.76 11.02
CA CYS A 63 5.65 11.86 9.98
C CYS A 63 6.72 10.91 10.52
N LEU A 64 6.53 9.62 10.29
CA LEU A 64 7.55 8.61 10.45
C LEU A 64 8.24 8.36 9.10
N TYR A 65 9.55 8.55 9.03
CA TYR A 65 10.33 8.21 7.84
C TYR A 65 10.96 6.83 7.96
N VAL A 66 10.79 6.02 6.93
CA VAL A 66 11.39 4.70 6.81
C VAL A 66 12.32 4.62 5.60
N ASP A 67 13.36 3.81 5.69
CA ASP A 67 14.34 3.67 4.63
C ASP A 67 13.71 3.07 3.37
N TYR A 68 13.72 3.82 2.26
CA TYR A 68 13.15 3.41 0.98
C TYR A 68 13.81 2.14 0.45
N ASP A 69 15.15 2.13 0.39
CA ASP A 69 15.93 1.05 -0.23
C ASP A 69 15.78 -0.28 0.52
N ARG A 70 15.56 -0.20 1.84
CA ARG A 70 15.34 -1.38 2.68
C ARG A 70 14.07 -2.13 2.32
N TYR A 71 13.02 -1.43 1.89
CA TYR A 71 11.70 -2.01 1.66
C TYR A 71 11.35 -2.18 0.18
N THR A 72 12.16 -1.68 -0.74
CA THR A 72 12.00 -1.94 -2.18
C THR A 72 12.10 -3.44 -2.49
N ASN A 73 11.59 -3.85 -3.63
CA ASN A 73 11.73 -5.22 -4.11
C ASN A 73 12.97 -5.30 -5.01
N ALA A 74 13.68 -6.43 -4.93
CA ALA A 74 14.84 -6.69 -5.80
C ALA A 74 14.44 -6.84 -7.29
N ASP A 75 13.18 -7.12 -7.55
CA ASP A 75 12.61 -7.19 -8.88
C ASP A 75 12.23 -5.79 -9.36
N GLU A 76 12.92 -5.28 -10.37
CA GLU A 76 12.76 -3.90 -10.88
C GLU A 76 11.33 -3.58 -11.32
N MET A 77 10.60 -4.57 -11.86
CA MET A 77 9.24 -4.37 -12.36
C MET A 77 8.23 -4.05 -11.26
N ILE A 78 8.51 -4.45 -10.03
CA ILE A 78 7.67 -4.25 -8.85
C ILE A 78 8.43 -3.59 -7.69
N SER A 79 9.60 -3.00 -7.97
CA SER A 79 10.53 -2.48 -6.95
C SER A 79 9.86 -1.48 -6.01
N ASP A 80 9.07 -0.57 -6.55
CA ASP A 80 8.38 0.52 -5.85
C ASP A 80 6.90 0.23 -5.55
N ASN A 81 6.49 -1.04 -5.58
CA ASN A 81 5.12 -1.38 -5.22
C ASN A 81 4.85 -1.08 -3.75
N ALA A 82 4.12 0.02 -3.49
CA ALA A 82 3.87 0.53 -2.16
C ALA A 82 3.18 -0.47 -1.22
N GLY A 83 2.28 -1.31 -1.76
CA GLY A 83 1.61 -2.35 -0.97
C GLY A 83 2.60 -3.40 -0.48
N LEU A 84 3.48 -3.90 -1.34
CA LEU A 84 4.52 -4.86 -0.97
C LEU A 84 5.55 -4.24 0.00
N MET A 85 5.92 -2.98 -0.20
CA MET A 85 6.83 -2.27 0.70
C MET A 85 6.25 -2.16 2.10
N LEU A 86 4.96 -1.79 2.22
CA LEU A 86 4.27 -1.74 3.51
C LEU A 86 4.20 -3.12 4.17
N LEU A 87 3.89 -4.18 3.42
CA LEU A 87 3.86 -5.54 3.96
C LEU A 87 5.21 -5.97 4.52
N LYS A 88 6.32 -5.64 3.85
CA LYS A 88 7.68 -5.89 4.36
C LYS A 88 7.96 -5.10 5.64
N LEU A 89 7.56 -3.83 5.69
CA LEU A 89 7.70 -3.01 6.89
C LEU A 89 6.92 -3.62 8.05
N LEU A 90 5.66 -4.01 7.84
CA LEU A 90 4.82 -4.62 8.87
C LEU A 90 5.36 -5.96 9.36
N ALA A 91 5.86 -6.80 8.44
CA ALA A 91 6.55 -8.05 8.79
C ALA A 91 7.79 -7.77 9.66
N TYR A 92 8.59 -6.77 9.30
CA TYR A 92 9.76 -6.35 10.08
C TYR A 92 9.37 -5.85 11.48
N CYS A 93 8.23 -5.16 11.59
CA CYS A 93 7.68 -4.70 12.89
C CYS A 93 7.03 -5.83 13.70
N GLY A 94 7.01 -7.06 13.21
CA GLY A 94 6.47 -8.22 13.93
C GLY A 94 4.96 -8.39 13.81
N ALA A 95 4.32 -7.81 12.79
CA ALA A 95 2.92 -8.08 12.52
C ALA A 95 2.73 -9.56 12.19
N ALA A 96 1.84 -10.25 12.92
CA ALA A 96 1.57 -11.66 12.72
C ALA A 96 0.45 -11.92 11.71
N GLU A 97 -0.50 -10.99 11.61
CA GLU A 97 -1.72 -11.15 10.81
C GLU A 97 -2.08 -9.82 10.12
N ILE A 98 -2.35 -9.86 8.83
CA ILE A 98 -2.68 -8.68 8.02
C ILE A 98 -3.88 -8.97 7.14
N TYR A 99 -4.80 -8.02 7.09
CA TYR A 99 -6.00 -8.04 6.27
C TYR A 99 -5.89 -7.02 5.13
N LEU A 100 -5.92 -7.49 3.88
CA LEU A 100 -5.78 -6.67 2.68
C LEU A 100 -7.13 -6.35 2.05
N ALA A 101 -7.40 -5.08 1.82
CA ALA A 101 -8.53 -4.62 1.02
C ALA A 101 -8.02 -3.78 -0.16
N GLY A 102 -8.64 -3.97 -1.35
CA GLY A 102 -8.24 -3.25 -2.55
C GLY A 102 -6.91 -3.73 -3.16
N PHE A 103 -6.49 -4.95 -2.82
CA PHE A 103 -5.32 -5.59 -3.44
C PHE A 103 -5.79 -6.54 -4.54
N ASP A 104 -6.59 -5.98 -5.48
CA ASP A 104 -7.41 -6.76 -6.42
C ASP A 104 -6.61 -7.22 -7.64
N GLY A 105 -5.46 -6.57 -7.90
CA GLY A 105 -4.68 -6.73 -9.11
C GLY A 105 -4.97 -5.65 -10.15
N PHE A 106 -4.26 -5.72 -11.27
CA PHE A 106 -4.43 -4.77 -12.36
C PHE A 106 -5.44 -5.32 -13.38
N HIS A 107 -6.38 -4.48 -13.81
CA HIS A 107 -7.41 -4.84 -14.80
C HIS A 107 -7.24 -4.04 -16.10
N HIS A 108 -7.31 -4.74 -17.24
CA HIS A 108 -7.18 -4.13 -18.58
C HIS A 108 -8.39 -3.30 -19.00
N LYS A 109 -9.59 -3.79 -18.63
CA LYS A 109 -10.86 -3.29 -19.20
C LYS A 109 -11.43 -2.09 -18.48
N HIS A 110 -10.92 -1.73 -17.32
CA HIS A 110 -11.40 -0.60 -16.54
C HIS A 110 -10.23 0.32 -16.24
N ASN A 111 -10.33 1.59 -16.62
CA ASN A 111 -9.47 2.69 -16.18
C ASN A 111 -9.60 2.91 -14.65
N GLY A 112 -9.70 1.84 -13.88
CA GLY A 112 -10.04 1.80 -12.47
C GLY A 112 -9.01 1.10 -11.60
N ASN A 113 -7.75 0.97 -12.07
CA ASN A 113 -6.67 0.39 -11.28
C ASN A 113 -6.26 1.25 -10.08
N TYR A 114 -6.68 2.51 -10.06
CA TYR A 114 -6.45 3.44 -8.96
C TYR A 114 -7.70 4.24 -8.67
N TYR A 115 -7.87 4.64 -7.44
CA TYR A 115 -8.97 5.47 -6.97
C TYR A 115 -9.14 6.77 -7.79
N ARG A 116 -8.03 7.35 -8.26
CA ARG A 116 -8.04 8.52 -9.16
C ARG A 116 -7.54 8.12 -10.54
N ARG A 117 -8.30 8.48 -11.57
CA ARG A 117 -7.96 8.15 -12.98
C ARG A 117 -6.62 8.72 -13.44
N GLU A 118 -6.23 9.89 -12.92
CA GLU A 118 -4.96 10.56 -13.23
C GLU A 118 -3.74 9.73 -12.80
N LEU A 119 -3.95 8.77 -11.90
CA LEU A 119 -2.90 7.92 -11.36
C LEU A 119 -2.77 6.59 -12.12
N ASN A 120 -3.65 6.34 -13.11
CA ASN A 120 -3.57 5.11 -13.88
C ASN A 120 -2.30 5.09 -14.75
N LEU A 121 -1.58 3.98 -14.68
CA LEU A 121 -0.43 3.71 -15.55
C LEU A 121 -0.94 3.21 -16.90
N LYS A 122 -0.34 3.71 -17.99
CA LYS A 122 -0.50 3.13 -19.34
C LYS A 122 0.44 1.94 -19.41
N VAL A 123 -0.08 0.75 -19.16
CA VAL A 123 0.68 -0.51 -19.19
C VAL A 123 -0.01 -1.46 -20.17
N ASN A 124 0.76 -2.20 -20.96
CA ASN A 124 0.21 -3.20 -21.87
C ASN A 124 -0.21 -4.48 -21.13
N GLU A 125 -0.97 -5.36 -21.80
CA GLU A 125 -1.53 -6.57 -21.19
C GLU A 125 -0.47 -7.55 -20.70
N GLU A 126 0.59 -7.76 -21.45
CA GLU A 126 1.68 -8.68 -21.12
C GLU A 126 2.42 -8.20 -19.86
N GLU A 127 2.71 -6.91 -19.80
CA GLU A 127 3.37 -6.28 -18.66
C GLU A 127 2.52 -6.35 -17.38
N ILE A 128 1.20 -6.21 -17.50
CA ILE A 128 0.27 -6.37 -16.36
C ILE A 128 0.31 -7.81 -15.84
N LEU A 129 0.21 -8.79 -16.73
CA LEU A 129 0.25 -10.20 -16.33
C LEU A 129 1.57 -10.54 -15.66
N GLU A 130 2.67 -10.07 -16.19
CA GLU A 130 3.99 -10.31 -15.62
C GLU A 130 4.12 -9.66 -14.24
N LYS A 131 3.67 -8.42 -14.06
CA LYS A 131 3.61 -7.77 -12.74
C LYS A 131 2.78 -8.56 -11.73
N GLN A 132 1.62 -9.05 -12.14
CA GLN A 132 0.76 -9.87 -11.27
C GLN A 132 1.45 -11.16 -10.81
N ILE A 133 2.14 -11.85 -11.71
CA ILE A 133 2.90 -13.06 -11.38
C ILE A 133 3.99 -12.75 -10.36
N ARG A 134 4.73 -11.65 -10.55
CA ARG A 134 5.82 -11.24 -9.64
C ARG A 134 5.30 -10.82 -8.28
N ILE A 135 4.19 -10.07 -8.23
CA ILE A 135 3.53 -9.69 -6.97
C ILE A 135 3.05 -10.94 -6.22
N ARG A 136 2.38 -11.88 -6.92
CA ARG A 136 1.93 -13.14 -6.31
C ARG A 136 3.10 -13.91 -5.69
N LYS A 137 4.24 -13.98 -6.36
CA LYS A 137 5.45 -14.62 -5.85
C LYS A 137 5.95 -13.94 -4.57
N GLN A 138 5.99 -12.61 -4.55
CA GLN A 138 6.41 -11.86 -3.35
C GLN A 138 5.44 -12.03 -2.19
N LEU A 139 4.12 -12.03 -2.45
CA LEU A 139 3.13 -12.31 -1.41
C LEU A 139 3.28 -13.71 -0.83
N ALA A 140 3.53 -14.73 -1.67
CA ALA A 140 3.78 -16.09 -1.21
C ALA A 140 5.03 -16.19 -0.32
N GLU A 141 6.09 -15.42 -0.61
CA GLU A 141 7.27 -15.34 0.27
C GLU A 141 6.94 -14.64 1.60
N LEU A 142 6.23 -13.53 1.56
CA LEU A 142 5.83 -12.81 2.77
C LEU A 142 4.88 -13.66 3.65
N SER A 143 4.01 -14.46 3.04
CA SER A 143 3.08 -15.35 3.76
C SER A 143 3.77 -16.44 4.56
N LYS A 144 5.08 -16.66 4.40
CA LYS A 144 5.86 -17.55 5.28
C LYS A 144 6.12 -16.94 6.66
N ALA A 145 6.07 -15.61 6.76
CA ALA A 145 6.37 -14.88 8.00
C ALA A 145 5.12 -14.25 8.62
N ILE A 146 4.10 -13.93 7.83
CA ILE A 146 2.87 -13.27 8.27
C ILE A 146 1.64 -13.94 7.65
N HIS A 147 0.54 -14.01 8.40
CA HIS A 147 -0.73 -14.47 7.85
C HIS A 147 -1.41 -13.34 7.08
N ILE A 148 -1.59 -13.53 5.77
CA ILE A 148 -2.23 -12.54 4.87
C ILE A 148 -3.63 -13.02 4.51
N HIS A 149 -4.63 -12.18 4.77
CA HIS A 149 -6.04 -12.41 4.45
C HIS A 149 -6.54 -11.38 3.45
N PHE A 150 -7.23 -11.80 2.40
CA PHE A 150 -7.86 -10.89 1.46
C PHE A 150 -9.30 -10.61 1.86
N LEU A 151 -9.64 -9.32 2.02
CA LEU A 151 -11.01 -8.86 2.35
C LEU A 151 -11.85 -8.57 1.10
N THR A 152 -11.19 -8.34 -0.03
CA THR A 152 -11.78 -8.12 -1.35
C THR A 152 -11.26 -9.19 -2.30
N PRO A 153 -12.02 -9.56 -3.36
CA PRO A 153 -11.52 -10.49 -4.38
C PRO A 153 -10.16 -10.06 -4.91
N SER A 154 -9.25 -11.01 -5.04
CA SER A 154 -7.88 -10.73 -5.47
C SER A 154 -7.39 -11.73 -6.49
N VAL A 155 -6.65 -11.28 -7.50
CA VAL A 155 -5.97 -12.16 -8.45
C VAL A 155 -4.77 -12.86 -7.82
N TYR A 156 -4.39 -12.48 -6.61
CA TYR A 156 -3.22 -13.00 -5.88
C TYR A 156 -3.57 -14.09 -4.86
N GLU A 157 -4.84 -14.31 -4.64
CA GLU A 157 -5.37 -15.35 -3.74
C GLU A 157 -5.12 -16.76 -4.26
#